data_c92383f109dbd8bcb1ea88e124e4813f
#
_entry.id   c92383f109dbd8bcb1ea88e124e4813f
#
_cell.length_a   1.000
_cell.length_b   1.000
_cell.length_c   1.000
_cell.angle_alpha   90.00
_cell.angle_beta   90.00
_cell.angle_gamma   90.00
#
_symmetry.space_group_name_H-M   'P 1'
#
loop_
_entity.id
_entity.type
_entity.pdbx_description
1 polymer ?
#
loop_
_entity_poly.entity_id
_entity_poly.type
_entity_poly.pdbx_seq_one_letter_code
_entity_poly.pdbx_strand_id
1 'polypeptide(L)'
;MYRNPKLLVACRQLPCQLCEIEDGTVVAAHSNQLADGKGKGIKASDYRVAALCFSCHMDLDQGNKLSKEQRREFWEMAHRRTIGELFERNLIKC
;
A
#
# COMPACT_ATOMS: atom_id res chain seq x y z
N MET A 1 15.99 -7.71 -0.33
CA MET A 1 14.64 -7.24 0.00
C MET A 1 13.63 -8.37 -0.04
N TYR A 2 12.69 -8.37 0.87
CA TYR A 2 11.64 -9.39 0.89
C TYR A 2 10.70 -9.23 -0.31
N ARG A 3 10.43 -10.31 -1.01
CA ARG A 3 9.50 -10.33 -2.14
C ARG A 3 8.49 -11.45 -1.96
N ASN A 4 7.21 -11.15 -2.18
CA ASN A 4 6.13 -12.11 -2.02
C ASN A 4 5.00 -11.79 -3.01
N PRO A 5 5.05 -12.36 -4.23
CA PRO A 5 4.04 -12.08 -5.25
C PRO A 5 2.61 -12.42 -4.81
N LYS A 6 2.44 -13.46 -3.99
CA LYS A 6 1.11 -13.84 -3.50
C LYS A 6 0.51 -12.76 -2.61
N LEU A 7 1.33 -12.10 -1.81
CA LEU A 7 0.91 -10.99 -0.96
C LEU A 7 0.43 -9.81 -1.82
N LEU A 8 1.16 -9.49 -2.88
CA LEU A 8 0.79 -8.40 -3.76
C LEU A 8 -0.53 -8.67 -4.48
N VAL A 9 -0.74 -9.93 -4.91
CA VAL A 9 -2.01 -10.33 -5.53
C VAL A 9 -3.15 -10.24 -4.52
N ALA A 10 -2.93 -10.65 -3.27
CA ALA A 10 -3.95 -10.59 -2.22
C ALA A 10 -4.40 -9.16 -1.97
N CYS A 11 -3.49 -8.17 -2.01
CA CYS A 11 -3.83 -6.76 -1.84
C CYS A 11 -4.86 -6.29 -2.89
N ARG A 12 -4.78 -6.82 -4.11
CA ARG A 12 -5.71 -6.43 -5.18
C ARG A 12 -7.14 -6.90 -4.95
N GLN A 13 -7.34 -7.81 -4.01
CA GLN A 13 -8.67 -8.31 -3.67
C GLN A 13 -9.37 -7.43 -2.64
N LEU A 14 -8.66 -6.46 -2.08
CA LEU A 14 -9.21 -5.55 -1.09
C LEU A 14 -9.77 -4.28 -1.75
N PRO A 15 -10.76 -3.63 -1.12
CA PRO A 15 -11.09 -2.27 -1.52
C PRO A 15 -9.93 -1.34 -1.16
N CYS A 16 -9.91 -0.15 -1.76
CA CYS A 16 -8.93 0.87 -1.41
C CYS A 16 -9.01 1.15 0.09
N GLN A 17 -7.89 1.12 0.77
CA GLN A 17 -7.86 1.27 2.22
C GLN A 17 -7.88 2.74 2.68
N LEU A 18 -8.06 3.67 1.75
CA LEU A 18 -8.30 5.07 2.08
C LEU A 18 -9.71 5.52 1.74
N CYS A 19 -10.14 5.32 0.50
CA CYS A 19 -11.45 5.79 0.02
C CYS A 19 -12.50 4.68 -0.11
N GLU A 20 -12.10 3.43 0.13
CA GLU A 20 -12.95 2.24 0.11
C GLU A 20 -13.55 1.88 -1.25
N ILE A 21 -13.06 2.49 -2.33
CA ILE A 21 -13.57 2.20 -3.68
C ILE A 21 -13.11 0.82 -4.15
N GLU A 22 -13.95 0.17 -4.95
CA GLU A 22 -13.64 -1.11 -5.58
C GLU A 22 -13.86 -0.97 -7.09
N ASP A 23 -12.96 -0.21 -7.74
CA ASP A 23 -13.10 0.10 -9.16
C ASP A 23 -12.17 -0.70 -10.08
N GLY A 24 -11.51 -1.71 -9.53
CA GLY A 24 -10.57 -2.52 -10.32
C GLY A 24 -9.17 -1.93 -10.44
N THR A 25 -8.92 -0.77 -9.85
CA THR A 25 -7.60 -0.11 -9.93
C THR A 25 -6.75 -0.33 -8.69
N VAL A 26 -7.26 -1.06 -7.67
CA VAL A 26 -6.52 -1.28 -6.43
C VAL A 26 -5.28 -2.13 -6.68
N VAL A 27 -4.15 -1.63 -6.21
CA VAL A 27 -2.85 -2.31 -6.32
C VAL A 27 -2.13 -2.26 -4.97
N ALA A 28 -1.09 -3.05 -4.84
CA ALA A 28 -0.22 -3.00 -3.66
C ALA A 28 0.79 -1.86 -3.85
N ALA A 29 0.53 -0.74 -3.17
CA ALA A 29 1.39 0.43 -3.22
C ALA A 29 2.52 0.29 -2.21
N HIS A 30 3.75 0.13 -2.68
CA HIS A 30 4.93 -0.01 -1.80
C HIS A 30 5.24 1.30 -1.07
N SER A 31 5.80 1.16 0.13
CA SER A 31 6.34 2.30 0.85
C SER A 31 7.41 3.01 0.01
N ASN A 32 7.44 4.34 0.07
CA ASN A 32 8.50 5.11 -0.55
C ASN A 32 9.47 5.69 0.48
N GLN A 33 9.48 5.11 1.69
CA GLN A 33 10.35 5.55 2.77
C GLN A 33 11.67 4.79 2.77
N LEU A 34 12.77 5.52 2.96
CA LEU A 34 14.11 4.92 2.99
C LEU A 34 14.24 3.87 4.10
N ALA A 35 13.57 4.11 5.23
CA ALA A 35 13.59 3.16 6.35
C ALA A 35 13.02 1.79 5.97
N ASP A 36 12.18 1.72 4.93
CA ASP A 36 11.58 0.48 4.47
C ASP A 36 12.35 -0.18 3.33
N GLY A 37 13.55 0.30 3.06
CA GLY A 37 14.43 -0.27 2.05
C GLY A 37 14.30 0.37 0.67
N LYS A 38 13.45 1.40 0.53
CA LYS A 38 13.32 2.11 -0.73
C LYS A 38 14.62 2.84 -1.05
N GLY A 39 15.16 2.63 -2.23
CA GLY A 39 16.34 3.32 -2.70
C GLY A 39 16.20 3.63 -4.19
N LYS A 40 17.25 4.20 -4.78
CA LYS A 40 17.25 4.53 -6.20
C LYS A 40 17.10 3.24 -7.02
N GLY A 41 15.97 3.11 -7.73
CA GLY A 41 15.67 1.93 -8.52
C GLY A 41 15.30 0.69 -7.72
N ILE A 42 15.16 0.80 -6.39
CA ILE A 42 14.85 -0.33 -5.51
C ILE A 42 13.54 -0.06 -4.79
N LYS A 43 12.60 -1.01 -4.90
CA LYS A 43 11.33 -0.95 -4.16
C LYS A 43 11.54 -1.39 -2.72
N ALA A 44 10.73 -0.85 -1.81
CA ALA A 44 10.66 -1.33 -0.44
C ALA A 44 10.27 -2.81 -0.43
N SER A 45 10.48 -3.47 0.72
CA SER A 45 10.09 -4.87 0.89
C SER A 45 8.58 -5.05 0.73
N ASP A 46 8.15 -6.20 0.22
CA ASP A 46 6.73 -6.44 -0.09
C ASP A 46 5.82 -6.46 1.14
N TYR A 47 6.35 -6.63 2.34
CA TYR A 47 5.53 -6.54 3.54
C TYR A 47 5.18 -5.11 3.93
N ARG A 48 5.76 -4.11 3.26
CA ARG A 48 5.44 -2.69 3.46
C ARG A 48 4.66 -2.17 2.25
N VAL A 49 3.39 -2.60 2.17
CA VAL A 49 2.48 -2.22 1.08
C VAL A 49 1.14 -1.76 1.65
N ALA A 50 0.42 -0.99 0.87
CA ALA A 50 -0.93 -0.56 1.17
C ALA A 50 -1.80 -0.80 -0.06
N ALA A 51 -3.01 -1.34 0.13
CA ALA A 51 -3.95 -1.54 -0.97
C ALA A 51 -4.61 -0.19 -1.28
N LEU A 52 -4.28 0.41 -2.41
CA LEU A 52 -4.75 1.74 -2.81
C LEU A 52 -5.26 1.72 -4.24
N CYS A 53 -6.37 2.43 -4.49
CA CYS A 53 -6.85 2.64 -5.85
C CYS A 53 -5.91 3.59 -6.59
N PHE A 54 -6.06 3.69 -7.90
CA PHE A 54 -5.21 4.52 -8.73
C PHE A 54 -5.14 5.97 -8.23
N SER A 55 -6.30 6.56 -7.95
CA SER A 55 -6.39 7.96 -7.53
C SER A 55 -5.67 8.21 -6.19
N CYS A 56 -5.94 7.37 -5.18
CA CYS A 56 -5.28 7.51 -3.87
C CYS A 56 -3.78 7.25 -3.97
N HIS A 57 -3.37 6.27 -4.76
CA HIS A 57 -1.96 5.96 -4.98
C HIS A 57 -1.24 7.17 -5.58
N MET A 58 -1.83 7.81 -6.59
CA MET A 58 -1.25 8.98 -7.21
C MET A 58 -1.17 10.16 -6.24
N ASP A 59 -2.22 10.40 -5.46
CA ASP A 59 -2.23 11.49 -4.48
C ASP A 59 -1.14 11.33 -3.43
N LEU A 60 -0.89 10.10 -2.98
CA LEU A 60 0.12 9.84 -1.94
C LEU A 60 1.54 9.75 -2.50
N ASP A 61 1.69 9.38 -3.77
CA ASP A 61 3.00 9.17 -4.37
C ASP A 61 3.53 10.42 -5.09
N GLN A 62 2.71 11.07 -5.88
CA GLN A 62 3.11 12.18 -6.75
C GLN A 62 2.27 13.44 -6.60
N GLY A 63 1.23 13.38 -5.79
CA GLY A 63 0.32 14.51 -5.64
C GLY A 63 0.96 15.67 -4.88
N ASN A 64 0.42 16.88 -5.09
CA ASN A 64 0.85 18.08 -4.38
C ASN A 64 -0.26 18.70 -3.53
N LYS A 65 -1.37 17.97 -3.34
CA LYS A 65 -2.49 18.42 -2.48
C LYS A 65 -2.17 18.26 -1.00
N LEU A 66 -1.31 17.33 -0.68
CA LEU A 66 -0.96 16.99 0.71
C LEU A 66 0.51 17.26 0.95
N SER A 67 0.86 17.61 2.19
CA SER A 67 2.25 17.74 2.59
C SER A 67 2.91 16.36 2.60
N LYS A 68 4.23 16.34 2.63
CA LYS A 68 5.00 15.10 2.72
C LYS A 68 4.62 14.32 3.98
N GLU A 69 4.44 15.02 5.11
CA GLU A 69 4.04 14.38 6.37
C GLU A 69 2.64 13.80 6.28
N GLN A 70 1.69 14.53 5.70
CA GLN A 70 0.31 14.05 5.52
C GLN A 70 0.28 12.81 4.64
N ARG A 71 1.05 12.80 3.54
CA ARG A 71 1.12 11.65 2.64
C ARG A 71 1.64 10.43 3.38
N ARG A 72 2.66 10.61 4.21
CA ARG A 72 3.21 9.52 5.02
C ARG A 72 2.19 8.98 6.00
N GLU A 73 1.51 9.87 6.73
CA GLU A 73 0.50 9.45 7.71
C GLU A 73 -0.65 8.70 7.08
N PHE A 74 -1.16 9.18 5.94
CA PHE A 74 -2.24 8.49 5.23
C PHE A 74 -1.79 7.13 4.71
N TRP A 75 -0.56 7.05 4.19
CA TRP A 75 -0.04 5.79 3.71
C TRP A 75 0.12 4.78 4.86
N GLU A 76 0.66 5.22 6.00
CA GLU A 76 0.82 4.34 7.16
C GLU A 76 -0.53 3.85 7.68
N MET A 77 -1.54 4.71 7.70
CA MET A 77 -2.89 4.31 8.08
C MET A 77 -3.43 3.24 7.12
N ALA A 78 -3.27 3.46 5.82
CA ALA A 78 -3.72 2.52 4.81
C ALA A 78 -2.97 1.20 4.91
N HIS A 79 -1.69 1.24 5.20
CA HIS A 79 -0.87 0.04 5.41
C HIS A 79 -1.39 -0.79 6.58
N ARG A 80 -1.64 -0.15 7.73
CA ARG A 80 -2.17 -0.86 8.90
C ARG A 80 -3.51 -1.53 8.60
N ARG A 81 -4.40 -0.81 7.90
CA ARG A 81 -5.69 -1.36 7.50
C ARG A 81 -5.53 -2.51 6.53
N THR A 82 -4.60 -2.40 5.59
CA THR A 82 -4.33 -3.45 4.61
C THR A 82 -3.90 -4.74 5.30
N ILE A 83 -2.95 -4.65 6.22
CA ILE A 83 -2.46 -5.82 6.95
C ILE A 83 -3.60 -6.44 7.77
N GLY A 84 -4.38 -5.63 8.46
CA GLY A 84 -5.52 -6.12 9.24
C GLY A 84 -6.53 -6.86 8.36
N GLU A 85 -6.91 -6.27 7.23
CA GLU A 85 -7.87 -6.88 6.31
C GLU A 85 -7.36 -8.19 5.71
N LEU A 86 -6.07 -8.25 5.36
CA LEU A 86 -5.49 -9.46 4.81
C LEU A 86 -5.58 -10.62 5.79
N PHE A 87 -5.29 -10.38 7.07
CA PHE A 87 -5.41 -11.42 8.09
C PHE A 87 -6.86 -11.76 8.40
N GLU A 88 -7.73 -10.77 8.57
CA GLU A 88 -9.14 -11.00 8.88
C GLU A 88 -9.88 -11.75 7.78
N ARG A 89 -9.52 -11.52 6.53
CA ARG A 89 -10.12 -12.22 5.38
C ARG A 89 -9.40 -13.53 5.04
N ASN A 90 -8.40 -13.92 5.81
CA ASN A 90 -7.59 -15.12 5.58
C ASN A 90 -6.92 -15.14 4.20
N LEU A 91 -6.56 -13.96 3.70
CA LEU A 91 -5.88 -13.84 2.41
C LEU A 91 -4.36 -14.06 2.54
N ILE A 92 -3.81 -13.93 3.75
CA ILE A 92 -2.44 -14.34 4.06
C ILE A 92 -2.46 -15.21 5.30
N LYS A 93 -1.49 -16.13 5.37
CA LYS A 93 -1.37 -17.07 6.48
C LYS A 93 -0.01 -16.91 7.15
N CYS A 94 0.00 -17.07 8.46
CA CYS A 94 1.25 -17.11 9.21
C CYS A 94 1.94 -18.45 9.00
#